data_d4425e8918d9bf2307c4759813c7cb54
#
_entry.id   d4425e8918d9bf2307c4759813c7cb54
#
_cell.length_a   1.000
_cell.length_b   1.000
_cell.length_c   1.000
_cell.angle_alpha   90.00
_cell.angle_beta   90.00
_cell.angle_gamma   90.00
#
_symmetry.space_group_name_H-M   'P 1'
#
loop_
_entity.id
_entity.type
_entity.pdbx_description
1 polymer ?
#
loop_
_entity_poly.entity_id
_entity_poly.type
_entity_poly.pdbx_seq_one_letter_code
_entity_poly.pdbx_strand_id
1 'polypeptide(L)'
;MTSREGQSQSRLTQGELKVFAYERVIDDICNMNWINLTQEDLINVACVYYYFSVQFRENLEVARNLYPDDDRLRRLDQGERDTDNLSPWPGVAAIGERMNHDEFMRRTLTLTTISESRRRDLAALGQDYLTKIRAMEDDSRASAIASYEDGGLERVFRAILKAPHWSNPLLQAFRHFLAEHIRFDSDPEQGHGALCRHLTPDDRVHALWAEFRQMLVRAAPRLTGGLNYLNYYWISKMSKSATQIASI
;
A
#
# COMPACT_ATOMS: atom_id res chain seq x y z
N MET A 1 60.08 10.05 36.73
CA MET A 1 59.11 10.90 36.04
C MET A 1 58.75 10.20 34.75
N THR A 2 57.69 9.43 34.74
CA THR A 2 57.20 8.70 33.54
C THR A 2 55.76 9.09 33.32
N SER A 3 55.54 9.87 32.28
CA SER A 3 54.24 10.34 31.81
C SER A 3 53.48 9.18 31.18
N ARG A 4 52.29 8.87 31.69
CA ARG A 4 51.30 8.00 31.05
C ARG A 4 50.38 8.87 30.23
N GLU A 5 50.47 8.77 28.91
CA GLU A 5 49.47 9.26 27.97
C GLU A 5 48.28 8.30 27.98
N GLY A 6 47.14 8.83 28.40
CA GLY A 6 45.88 8.13 28.34
C GLY A 6 45.25 8.25 26.94
N GLN A 7 45.23 7.17 26.18
CA GLN A 7 44.44 7.09 24.96
C GLN A 7 42.94 6.91 25.33
N SER A 8 42.20 8.00 25.20
CA SER A 8 40.72 7.97 25.20
C SER A 8 40.24 7.48 23.83
N GLN A 9 39.99 6.20 23.69
CA GLN A 9 39.25 5.66 22.55
C GLN A 9 37.79 6.00 22.73
N SER A 10 37.29 6.97 21.97
CA SER A 10 35.84 7.22 21.79
C SER A 10 35.22 6.04 21.07
N ARG A 11 34.52 5.20 21.81
CA ARG A 11 33.57 4.23 21.26
C ARG A 11 32.38 5.01 20.69
N LEU A 12 32.43 5.29 19.40
CA LEU A 12 31.22 5.57 18.62
C LEU A 12 30.42 4.26 18.54
N THR A 13 29.42 4.14 19.38
CA THR A 13 28.38 3.13 19.22
C THR A 13 27.60 3.51 17.96
N GLN A 14 27.90 2.87 16.83
CA GLN A 14 27.01 2.81 15.68
C GLN A 14 25.76 2.04 16.14
N GLY A 15 24.72 2.77 16.53
CA GLY A 15 23.38 2.25 16.56
C GLY A 15 22.98 1.96 15.12
N GLU A 16 23.15 0.72 14.67
CA GLU A 16 22.55 0.26 13.43
C GLU A 16 21.03 0.48 13.58
N LEU A 17 20.49 1.46 12.86
CA LEU A 17 19.04 1.63 12.72
C LEU A 17 18.52 0.33 12.11
N LYS A 18 17.80 -0.46 12.91
CA LYS A 18 17.17 -1.70 12.47
C LYS A 18 16.12 -1.34 11.41
N VAL A 19 16.46 -1.54 10.14
CA VAL A 19 15.50 -1.39 9.03
C VAL A 19 14.61 -2.62 9.05
N PHE A 20 13.33 -2.45 9.32
CA PHE A 20 12.35 -3.54 9.30
C PHE A 20 12.21 -4.11 7.88
N ALA A 21 11.86 -5.41 7.79
CA ALA A 21 11.74 -6.10 6.51
C ALA A 21 10.66 -5.47 5.60
N TYR A 22 9.57 -4.93 6.17
CA TYR A 22 8.52 -4.28 5.40
C TYR A 22 8.99 -2.97 4.73
N GLU A 23 9.89 -2.22 5.35
CA GLU A 23 10.48 -1.01 4.75
C GLU A 23 11.19 -1.31 3.42
N ARG A 24 11.88 -2.46 3.35
CA ARG A 24 12.52 -2.91 2.11
C ARG A 24 11.50 -3.20 1.01
N VAL A 25 10.34 -3.75 1.38
CA VAL A 25 9.27 -4.00 0.41
C VAL A 25 8.68 -2.68 -0.10
N ILE A 26 8.51 -1.67 0.77
CA ILE A 26 8.10 -0.32 0.37
C ILE A 26 9.13 0.27 -0.60
N ASP A 27 10.43 0.18 -0.28
CA ASP A 27 11.50 0.63 -1.17
C ASP A 27 11.47 -0.09 -2.52
N ASP A 28 11.26 -1.42 -2.52
CA ASP A 28 11.10 -2.20 -3.74
C ASP A 28 9.94 -1.67 -4.60
N ILE A 29 8.77 -1.39 -3.99
CA ILE A 29 7.62 -0.83 -4.70
C ILE A 29 7.95 0.56 -5.26
N CYS A 30 8.58 1.42 -4.48
CA CYS A 30 8.96 2.76 -4.91
C CYS A 30 9.96 2.78 -6.07
N ASN A 31 10.81 1.75 -6.16
CA ASN A 31 11.85 1.59 -7.19
C ASN A 31 11.40 0.76 -8.40
N MET A 32 10.14 0.34 -8.47
CA MET A 32 9.60 -0.31 -9.66
C MET A 32 9.63 0.62 -10.88
N ASN A 33 9.48 0.03 -12.05
CA ASN A 33 9.59 0.72 -13.34
C ASN A 33 8.32 1.52 -13.70
N TRP A 34 7.87 2.43 -12.82
CA TRP A 34 6.66 3.23 -12.99
C TRP A 34 6.66 4.08 -14.25
N ILE A 35 7.83 4.60 -14.65
CA ILE A 35 7.97 5.52 -15.80
C ILE A 35 7.74 4.86 -17.17
N ASN A 36 7.79 3.53 -17.24
CA ASN A 36 7.61 2.77 -18.48
C ASN A 36 6.24 2.06 -18.57
N LEU A 37 5.32 2.36 -17.65
CA LEU A 37 3.97 1.83 -17.72
C LEU A 37 3.22 2.41 -18.92
N THR A 38 2.47 1.57 -19.63
CA THR A 38 1.45 2.03 -20.58
C THR A 38 0.23 2.56 -19.83
N GLN A 39 -0.64 3.27 -20.54
CA GLN A 39 -1.94 3.67 -19.98
C GLN A 39 -2.75 2.46 -19.50
N GLU A 40 -2.67 1.36 -20.23
CA GLU A 40 -3.35 0.11 -19.90
C GLU A 40 -2.82 -0.52 -18.60
N ASP A 41 -1.49 -0.56 -18.42
CA ASP A 41 -0.88 -1.02 -17.19
C ASP A 41 -1.33 -0.16 -15.99
N LEU A 42 -1.38 1.16 -16.17
CA LEU A 42 -1.78 2.07 -15.10
C LEU A 42 -3.28 1.94 -14.75
N ILE A 43 -4.15 1.67 -15.74
CA ILE A 43 -5.56 1.31 -15.49
C ILE A 43 -5.63 0.02 -14.68
N ASN A 44 -4.80 -0.99 -14.98
CA ASN A 44 -4.76 -2.22 -14.18
C ASN A 44 -4.35 -1.95 -12.73
N VAL A 45 -3.31 -1.11 -12.54
CA VAL A 45 -2.88 -0.68 -11.20
C VAL A 45 -4.03 -0.03 -10.45
N ALA A 46 -4.76 0.91 -11.06
CA ALA A 46 -5.91 1.56 -10.43
C ALA A 46 -7.01 0.56 -10.06
N CYS A 47 -7.27 -0.43 -10.94
CA CYS A 47 -8.27 -1.48 -10.69
C CYS A 47 -7.91 -2.35 -9.48
N VAL A 48 -6.64 -2.76 -9.35
CA VAL A 48 -6.24 -3.59 -8.20
C VAL A 48 -6.02 -2.75 -6.94
N TYR A 49 -5.69 -1.48 -7.06
CA TYR A 49 -5.59 -0.55 -5.94
C TYR A 49 -6.94 -0.40 -5.20
N TYR A 50 -8.07 -0.48 -5.91
CA TYR A 50 -9.38 -0.55 -5.25
C TYR A 50 -9.44 -1.64 -4.18
N TYR A 51 -8.88 -2.82 -4.42
CA TYR A 51 -8.85 -3.89 -3.42
C TYR A 51 -7.92 -3.59 -2.25
N PHE A 52 -6.85 -2.83 -2.47
CA PHE A 52 -6.05 -2.30 -1.38
C PHE A 52 -6.87 -1.32 -0.52
N SER A 53 -7.66 -0.42 -1.12
CA SER A 53 -8.53 0.50 -0.37
C SER A 53 -9.57 -0.26 0.47
N VAL A 54 -10.16 -1.34 -0.08
CA VAL A 54 -11.06 -2.23 0.68
C VAL A 54 -10.32 -2.88 1.86
N GLN A 55 -9.13 -3.41 1.63
CA GLN A 55 -8.29 -4.03 2.66
C GLN A 55 -7.91 -3.03 3.77
N PHE A 56 -7.57 -1.80 3.40
CA PHE A 56 -7.25 -0.75 4.35
C PHE A 56 -8.44 -0.50 5.31
N ARG A 57 -9.63 -0.30 4.77
CA ARG A 57 -10.87 -0.13 5.55
C ARG A 57 -11.15 -1.32 6.47
N GLU A 58 -10.98 -2.56 5.96
CA GLU A 58 -11.17 -3.77 6.78
C GLU A 58 -10.12 -3.90 7.90
N ASN A 59 -8.87 -3.52 7.64
CA ASN A 59 -7.81 -3.53 8.66
C ASN A 59 -8.05 -2.46 9.72
N LEU A 60 -8.58 -1.30 9.33
CA LEU A 60 -8.95 -0.24 10.26
C LEU A 60 -10.12 -0.70 11.17
N GLU A 61 -11.08 -1.46 10.63
CA GLU A 61 -12.14 -2.08 11.41
C GLU A 61 -11.58 -3.10 12.42
N VAL A 62 -10.63 -3.94 12.01
CA VAL A 62 -9.93 -4.86 12.92
C VAL A 62 -9.19 -4.10 14.02
N ALA A 63 -8.44 -3.04 13.68
CA ALA A 63 -7.76 -2.20 14.66
C ALA A 63 -8.73 -1.57 15.66
N ARG A 64 -9.88 -1.09 15.20
CA ARG A 64 -10.95 -0.54 16.03
C ARG A 64 -11.55 -1.57 17.00
N ASN A 65 -11.67 -2.82 16.56
CA ASN A 65 -12.18 -3.90 17.41
C ASN A 65 -11.16 -4.33 18.47
N LEU A 66 -9.86 -4.32 18.14
CA LEU A 66 -8.79 -4.64 19.09
C LEU A 66 -8.55 -3.50 20.09
N TYR A 67 -8.72 -2.24 19.67
CA TYR A 67 -8.47 -1.05 20.49
C TYR A 67 -9.73 -0.16 20.57
N PRO A 68 -10.83 -0.63 21.19
CA PRO A 68 -12.14 0.06 21.15
C PRO A 68 -12.14 1.44 21.82
N ASP A 69 -11.26 1.65 22.81
CA ASP A 69 -11.15 2.88 23.57
C ASP A 69 -10.14 3.89 22.97
N ASP A 70 -9.54 3.57 21.81
CA ASP A 70 -8.59 4.47 21.15
C ASP A 70 -9.30 5.56 20.35
N ASP A 71 -9.33 6.77 20.89
CA ASP A 71 -9.95 7.95 20.25
C ASP A 71 -9.22 8.39 18.97
N ARG A 72 -7.93 8.10 18.83
CA ARG A 72 -7.17 8.44 17.61
C ARG A 72 -7.58 7.55 16.48
N LEU A 73 -7.69 6.23 16.70
CA LEU A 73 -8.21 5.29 15.70
C LEU A 73 -9.66 5.60 15.32
N ARG A 74 -10.48 6.08 16.29
CA ARG A 74 -11.84 6.50 15.98
C ARG A 74 -11.86 7.70 15.04
N ARG A 75 -10.99 8.69 15.26
CA ARG A 75 -10.86 9.85 14.38
C ARG A 75 -10.33 9.48 12.99
N LEU A 76 -9.33 8.59 12.93
CA LEU A 76 -8.82 8.06 11.67
C LEU A 76 -9.94 7.35 10.89
N ASP A 77 -10.67 6.43 11.53
CA ASP A 77 -11.80 5.72 10.92
C ASP A 77 -12.87 6.68 10.38
N GLN A 78 -13.20 7.73 11.11
CA GLN A 78 -14.14 8.76 10.65
C GLN A 78 -13.61 9.50 9.44
N GLY A 79 -12.32 9.86 9.42
CA GLY A 79 -11.66 10.53 8.29
C GLY A 79 -11.60 9.68 7.03
N GLU A 80 -11.58 8.35 7.18
CA GLU A 80 -11.50 7.41 6.06
C GLU A 80 -12.87 6.99 5.51
N ARG A 81 -13.87 6.90 6.36
CA ARG A 81 -15.17 6.32 6.01
C ARG A 81 -16.27 7.33 5.71
N ASP A 82 -16.23 8.48 6.31
CA ASP A 82 -17.28 9.49 6.19
C ASP A 82 -16.67 10.87 6.02
N THR A 83 -16.09 11.09 4.84
CA THR A 83 -15.35 12.31 4.54
C THR A 83 -15.69 12.86 3.15
N ASP A 84 -15.60 14.16 2.98
CA ASP A 84 -15.72 14.87 1.70
C ASP A 84 -14.38 15.37 1.16
N ASN A 85 -13.27 14.91 1.75
CA ASN A 85 -11.91 15.33 1.41
C ASN A 85 -11.49 15.03 -0.05
N LEU A 86 -12.11 14.03 -0.70
CA LEU A 86 -11.93 13.71 -2.12
C LEU A 86 -12.96 14.36 -3.05
N SER A 87 -13.94 15.08 -2.49
CA SER A 87 -15.04 15.75 -3.20
C SER A 87 -14.68 17.22 -3.49
N PRO A 88 -15.15 17.81 -4.60
CA PRO A 88 -15.89 17.15 -5.68
C PRO A 88 -14.95 16.53 -6.73
N TRP A 89 -15.44 15.47 -7.41
CA TRP A 89 -14.81 14.97 -8.62
C TRP A 89 -15.86 14.57 -9.67
N PRO A 90 -15.79 15.10 -10.92
CA PRO A 90 -16.81 14.85 -11.94
C PRO A 90 -17.04 13.36 -12.19
N GLY A 91 -18.30 12.91 -12.10
CA GLY A 91 -18.70 11.53 -12.33
C GLY A 91 -18.39 10.54 -11.18
N VAL A 92 -17.75 11.01 -10.10
CA VAL A 92 -17.41 10.19 -8.92
C VAL A 92 -18.06 10.73 -7.65
N ALA A 93 -17.88 12.04 -7.35
CA ALA A 93 -18.37 12.66 -6.13
C ALA A 93 -18.95 14.04 -6.41
N ALA A 94 -20.16 14.33 -5.92
CA ALA A 94 -20.75 15.66 -5.93
C ALA A 94 -20.05 16.60 -4.94
N ILE A 95 -20.30 17.91 -5.04
CA ILE A 95 -19.76 18.90 -4.10
C ILE A 95 -20.23 18.58 -2.68
N GLY A 96 -19.30 18.38 -1.75
CA GLY A 96 -19.57 18.07 -0.35
C GLY A 96 -20.16 16.68 -0.11
N GLU A 97 -20.15 15.80 -1.11
CA GLU A 97 -20.58 14.41 -0.93
C GLU A 97 -19.57 13.64 -0.06
N ARG A 98 -20.06 13.05 1.02
CA ARG A 98 -19.27 12.26 1.94
C ARG A 98 -19.31 10.78 1.56
N MET A 99 -18.17 10.11 1.60
CA MET A 99 -18.08 8.69 1.26
C MET A 99 -16.81 8.06 1.83
N ASN A 100 -16.77 6.73 1.81
CA ASN A 100 -15.53 5.97 2.06
C ASN A 100 -14.54 6.15 0.91
N HIS A 101 -13.25 6.05 1.20
CA HIS A 101 -12.21 6.08 0.17
C HIS A 101 -12.31 4.91 -0.82
N ASP A 102 -12.69 3.70 -0.37
CA ASP A 102 -12.92 2.58 -1.28
C ASP A 102 -14.16 2.78 -2.17
N GLU A 103 -15.19 3.51 -1.73
CA GLU A 103 -16.34 3.88 -2.56
C GLU A 103 -15.94 4.90 -3.64
N PHE A 104 -15.09 5.88 -3.31
CA PHE A 104 -14.53 6.78 -4.30
C PHE A 104 -13.79 6.01 -5.40
N MET A 105 -12.92 5.06 -5.00
CA MET A 105 -12.21 4.21 -5.95
C MET A 105 -13.16 3.33 -6.75
N ARG A 106 -14.19 2.74 -6.14
CA ARG A 106 -15.18 1.92 -6.84
C ARG A 106 -15.88 2.70 -7.94
N ARG A 107 -16.30 3.94 -7.67
CA ARG A 107 -16.93 4.82 -8.66
C ARG A 107 -15.93 5.27 -9.73
N THR A 108 -14.70 5.55 -9.35
CA THR A 108 -13.61 5.87 -10.29
C THR A 108 -13.46 4.79 -11.37
N LEU A 109 -13.57 3.51 -11.02
CA LEU A 109 -13.47 2.41 -11.98
C LEU A 109 -14.60 2.39 -13.03
N THR A 110 -15.70 3.11 -12.82
CA THR A 110 -16.81 3.21 -13.81
C THR A 110 -16.57 4.25 -14.90
N LEU A 111 -15.56 5.13 -14.73
CA LEU A 111 -15.27 6.22 -15.67
C LEU A 111 -14.65 5.75 -16.99
N THR A 112 -14.27 4.49 -17.09
CA THR A 112 -13.66 3.92 -18.31
C THR A 112 -14.18 2.51 -18.56
N THR A 113 -14.44 2.21 -19.83
CA THR A 113 -14.81 0.87 -20.24
C THR A 113 -13.58 -0.04 -20.30
N ILE A 114 -13.63 -1.13 -19.55
CA ILE A 114 -12.64 -2.22 -19.57
C ILE A 114 -13.36 -3.45 -20.10
N SER A 115 -12.69 -4.25 -20.94
CA SER A 115 -13.31 -5.50 -21.44
C SER A 115 -13.72 -6.41 -20.29
N GLU A 116 -14.83 -7.12 -20.46
CA GLU A 116 -15.39 -7.98 -19.40
C GLU A 116 -14.41 -9.08 -18.96
N SER A 117 -13.66 -9.65 -19.92
CA SER A 117 -12.62 -10.64 -19.61
C SER A 117 -11.57 -10.04 -18.68
N ARG A 118 -11.02 -8.87 -19.03
CA ARG A 118 -9.98 -8.20 -18.24
C ARG A 118 -10.50 -7.77 -16.87
N ARG A 119 -11.75 -7.27 -16.80
CA ARG A 119 -12.39 -6.94 -15.52
C ARG A 119 -12.44 -8.13 -14.60
N ARG A 120 -12.84 -9.32 -15.11
CA ARG A 120 -12.87 -10.57 -14.34
C ARG A 120 -11.47 -10.98 -13.86
N ASP A 121 -10.45 -10.88 -14.72
CA ASP A 121 -9.08 -11.26 -14.36
C ASP A 121 -8.52 -10.36 -13.24
N LEU A 122 -8.73 -9.04 -13.33
CA LEU A 122 -8.30 -8.08 -12.31
C LEU A 122 -9.11 -8.25 -11.02
N ALA A 123 -10.41 -8.54 -11.12
CA ALA A 123 -11.23 -8.84 -9.96
C ALA A 123 -10.79 -10.13 -9.25
N ALA A 124 -10.49 -11.19 -9.99
CA ALA A 124 -9.97 -12.43 -9.43
C ALA A 124 -8.64 -12.22 -8.70
N LEU A 125 -7.75 -11.39 -9.29
CA LEU A 125 -6.48 -11.01 -8.65
C LEU A 125 -6.69 -10.25 -7.35
N GLY A 126 -7.59 -9.27 -7.34
CA GLY A 126 -7.91 -8.49 -6.14
C GLY A 126 -8.58 -9.33 -5.05
N GLN A 127 -9.47 -10.27 -5.42
CA GLN A 127 -10.09 -11.19 -4.46
C GLN A 127 -9.09 -12.19 -3.87
N ASP A 128 -8.14 -12.71 -4.67
CA ASP A 128 -7.03 -13.54 -4.16
C ASP A 128 -6.20 -12.76 -3.11
N TYR A 129 -5.89 -11.50 -3.40
CA TYR A 129 -5.23 -10.60 -2.46
C TYR A 129 -6.01 -10.45 -1.15
N LEU A 130 -7.29 -10.06 -1.22
CA LEU A 130 -8.13 -9.89 -0.02
C LEU A 130 -8.25 -11.18 0.80
N THR A 131 -8.37 -12.32 0.13
CA THR A 131 -8.45 -13.63 0.81
C THR A 131 -7.20 -13.90 1.64
N LYS A 132 -6.02 -13.61 1.09
CA LYS A 132 -4.74 -13.78 1.79
C LYS A 132 -4.60 -12.84 2.98
N ILE A 133 -4.95 -11.56 2.80
CA ILE A 133 -4.87 -10.57 3.88
C ILE A 133 -5.83 -10.92 5.02
N ARG A 134 -7.06 -11.31 4.71
CA ARG A 134 -8.07 -11.70 5.71
C ARG A 134 -7.69 -12.95 6.52
N ALA A 135 -6.80 -13.78 5.98
CA ALA A 135 -6.25 -14.95 6.67
C ALA A 135 -5.07 -14.63 7.59
N MET A 136 -4.57 -13.38 7.60
CA MET A 136 -3.48 -12.96 8.48
C MET A 136 -4.00 -12.62 9.88
N GLU A 137 -3.08 -12.68 10.85
CA GLU A 137 -3.36 -12.34 12.25
C GLU A 137 -3.91 -10.91 12.40
N ASP A 138 -4.92 -10.72 13.25
CA ASP A 138 -5.56 -9.44 13.46
C ASP A 138 -4.59 -8.36 13.98
N ASP A 139 -3.63 -8.72 14.85
CA ASP A 139 -2.57 -7.81 15.32
C ASP A 139 -1.69 -7.30 14.16
N SER A 140 -1.37 -8.18 13.20
CA SER A 140 -0.59 -7.80 12.02
C SER A 140 -1.38 -6.84 11.12
N ARG A 141 -2.66 -7.11 10.95
CA ARG A 141 -3.58 -6.28 10.17
C ARG A 141 -3.78 -4.90 10.81
N ALA A 142 -3.95 -4.84 12.14
CA ALA A 142 -4.07 -3.59 12.87
C ALA A 142 -2.76 -2.77 12.82
N SER A 143 -1.61 -3.40 13.07
CA SER A 143 -0.31 -2.73 13.03
C SER A 143 0.06 -2.22 11.64
N ALA A 144 -0.47 -2.84 10.57
CA ALA A 144 -0.23 -2.40 9.20
C ALA A 144 -0.75 -0.98 8.94
N ILE A 145 -1.82 -0.54 9.63
CA ILE A 145 -2.37 0.82 9.50
C ILE A 145 -1.28 1.87 9.74
N ALA A 146 -0.48 1.72 10.81
CA ALA A 146 0.61 2.66 11.08
C ALA A 146 1.69 2.63 9.98
N SER A 147 2.01 1.47 9.41
CA SER A 147 2.98 1.37 8.32
C SER A 147 2.49 2.01 7.01
N TYR A 148 1.18 2.08 6.82
CA TYR A 148 0.56 2.75 5.68
C TYR A 148 0.57 4.26 5.85
N GLU A 149 0.04 4.75 6.98
CA GLU A 149 -0.22 6.15 7.24
C GLU A 149 1.03 6.94 7.67
N ASP A 150 2.00 6.31 8.35
CA ASP A 150 3.24 6.99 8.77
C ASP A 150 4.29 7.03 7.64
N GLY A 151 3.85 7.48 6.47
CA GLY A 151 4.68 7.77 5.30
C GLY A 151 4.90 6.61 4.32
N GLY A 152 4.47 5.39 4.63
CA GLY A 152 4.62 4.24 3.72
C GLY A 152 3.84 4.42 2.42
N LEU A 153 2.55 4.73 2.51
CA LEU A 153 1.70 4.99 1.34
C LEU A 153 2.08 6.28 0.61
N GLU A 154 2.44 7.34 1.32
CA GLU A 154 2.90 8.57 0.67
C GLU A 154 4.06 8.31 -0.29
N ARG A 155 5.06 7.52 0.14
CA ARG A 155 6.20 7.13 -0.70
C ARG A 155 5.75 6.35 -1.93
N VAL A 156 4.84 5.39 -1.77
CA VAL A 156 4.28 4.59 -2.86
C VAL A 156 3.47 5.46 -3.81
N PHE A 157 2.62 6.37 -3.32
CA PHE A 157 1.83 7.28 -4.15
C PHE A 157 2.70 8.20 -4.98
N ARG A 158 3.76 8.77 -4.39
CA ARG A 158 4.76 9.56 -5.12
C ARG A 158 5.46 8.75 -6.21
N ALA A 159 5.68 7.45 -5.99
CA ALA A 159 6.25 6.56 -7.00
C ALA A 159 5.27 6.27 -8.14
N ILE A 160 4.00 5.96 -7.85
CA ILE A 160 2.94 5.77 -8.85
C ILE A 160 2.77 7.02 -9.72
N LEU A 161 2.79 8.20 -9.11
CA LEU A 161 2.63 9.48 -9.81
C LEU A 161 3.74 9.80 -10.82
N LYS A 162 4.87 9.06 -10.83
CA LYS A 162 5.91 9.14 -11.87
C LYS A 162 5.48 8.54 -13.20
N ALA A 163 4.40 7.74 -13.23
CA ALA A 163 3.88 7.16 -14.47
C ALA A 163 3.45 8.27 -15.46
N PRO A 164 3.61 8.06 -16.79
CA PRO A 164 3.43 9.17 -17.74
C PRO A 164 1.99 9.38 -18.25
N HIS A 165 1.09 8.42 -18.11
CA HIS A 165 -0.17 8.35 -18.90
C HIS A 165 -1.43 8.63 -18.06
N TRP A 166 -1.72 9.92 -17.75
CA TRP A 166 -2.83 10.34 -16.90
C TRP A 166 -4.03 10.94 -17.65
N SER A 167 -4.12 10.81 -18.98
CA SER A 167 -5.17 11.47 -19.79
C SER A 167 -6.54 10.80 -19.74
N ASN A 168 -6.62 9.52 -19.35
CA ASN A 168 -7.89 8.80 -19.23
C ASN A 168 -8.70 9.29 -18.02
N PRO A 169 -10.04 9.45 -18.11
CA PRO A 169 -10.88 9.94 -17.00
C PRO A 169 -10.71 9.14 -15.68
N LEU A 170 -10.65 7.80 -15.75
CA LEU A 170 -10.38 6.96 -14.59
C LEU A 170 -9.03 7.30 -13.97
N LEU A 171 -7.99 7.45 -14.79
CA LEU A 171 -6.65 7.76 -14.32
C LEU A 171 -6.55 9.17 -13.74
N GLN A 172 -7.30 10.15 -14.27
CA GLN A 172 -7.36 11.49 -13.69
C GLN A 172 -7.98 11.46 -12.29
N ALA A 173 -9.07 10.71 -12.10
CA ALA A 173 -9.69 10.53 -10.79
C ALA A 173 -8.76 9.75 -9.83
N PHE A 174 -8.08 8.72 -10.30
CA PHE A 174 -7.09 7.99 -9.51
C PHE A 174 -5.90 8.87 -9.13
N ARG A 175 -5.41 9.72 -10.06
CA ARG A 175 -4.36 10.70 -9.75
C ARG A 175 -4.79 11.70 -8.69
N HIS A 176 -6.03 12.20 -8.76
CA HIS A 176 -6.60 13.07 -7.73
C HIS A 176 -6.61 12.36 -6.38
N PHE A 177 -7.12 11.12 -6.32
CA PHE A 177 -7.10 10.30 -5.11
C PHE A 177 -5.71 10.23 -4.47
N LEU A 178 -4.68 9.87 -5.24
CA LEU A 178 -3.30 9.78 -4.75
C LEU A 178 -2.74 11.14 -4.28
N ALA A 179 -3.02 12.21 -5.02
CA ALA A 179 -2.51 13.53 -4.70
C ALA A 179 -3.14 14.12 -3.43
N GLU A 180 -4.44 13.90 -3.23
CA GLU A 180 -5.14 14.37 -2.03
C GLU A 180 -4.67 13.62 -0.79
N HIS A 181 -4.45 12.29 -0.86
CA HIS A 181 -3.85 11.54 0.26
C HIS A 181 -2.48 12.08 0.64
N ILE A 182 -1.58 12.32 -0.33
CA ILE A 182 -0.28 12.94 -0.04
C ILE A 182 -0.46 14.29 0.68
N ARG A 183 -1.47 15.08 0.32
CA ARG A 183 -1.74 16.37 0.94
C ARG A 183 -2.23 16.24 2.37
N PHE A 184 -3.14 15.28 2.65
CA PHE A 184 -3.68 15.05 4.00
C PHE A 184 -2.65 14.45 4.94
N ASP A 185 -1.85 13.51 4.48
CA ASP A 185 -0.87 12.80 5.31
C ASP A 185 0.35 13.69 5.63
N SER A 186 0.56 14.76 4.85
CA SER A 186 1.69 15.69 5.05
C SER A 186 1.52 16.60 6.28
N ASP A 187 0.35 16.65 6.94
CA ASP A 187 0.15 17.45 8.16
C ASP A 187 0.73 16.71 9.38
N PRO A 188 1.79 17.25 10.05
CA PRO A 188 2.46 16.57 11.14
C PRO A 188 1.64 16.45 12.43
N GLU A 189 0.55 17.24 12.58
CA GLU A 189 -0.26 17.29 13.80
C GLU A 189 -1.64 16.65 13.60
N GLN A 190 -2.23 16.80 12.43
CA GLN A 190 -3.60 16.37 12.12
C GLN A 190 -3.67 15.32 11.01
N GLY A 191 -2.56 15.03 10.32
CA GLY A 191 -2.47 13.99 9.30
C GLY A 191 -2.72 12.59 9.90
N HIS A 192 -3.14 11.67 9.06
CA HIS A 192 -3.50 10.31 9.44
C HIS A 192 -2.33 9.59 10.14
N GLY A 193 -1.09 9.83 9.72
CA GLY A 193 0.10 9.31 10.38
C GLY A 193 0.20 9.69 11.86
N ALA A 194 -0.16 10.93 12.24
CA ALA A 194 -0.16 11.36 13.64
C ALA A 194 -1.17 10.57 14.49
N LEU A 195 -2.27 10.11 13.89
CA LEU A 195 -3.33 9.37 14.59
C LEU A 195 -2.98 7.90 14.86
N CYS A 196 -2.04 7.31 14.13
CA CYS A 196 -1.73 5.87 14.24
C CYS A 196 -0.29 5.53 14.68
N ARG A 197 0.60 6.52 14.89
CA ARG A 197 2.02 6.29 15.30
C ARG A 197 2.20 5.45 16.56
N HIS A 198 1.21 5.37 17.43
CA HIS A 198 1.26 4.51 18.61
C HIS A 198 1.11 3.02 18.29
N LEU A 199 0.55 2.68 17.12
CA LEU A 199 0.53 1.31 16.60
C LEU A 199 1.89 1.06 15.94
N THR A 200 2.87 0.66 16.72
CA THR A 200 4.24 0.46 16.21
C THR A 200 4.28 -0.73 15.23
N PRO A 201 4.50 -0.49 13.93
CA PRO A 201 4.63 -1.59 12.98
C PRO A 201 5.95 -2.33 13.23
N ASP A 202 5.94 -3.63 13.00
CA ASP A 202 7.11 -4.51 13.09
C ASP A 202 7.19 -5.45 11.88
N ASP A 203 8.06 -6.45 11.95
CA ASP A 203 8.25 -7.39 10.84
C ASP A 203 7.00 -8.22 10.49
N ARG A 204 5.96 -8.25 11.34
CA ARG A 204 4.68 -8.94 11.05
C ARG A 204 3.93 -8.29 9.89
N VAL A 205 4.09 -6.98 9.68
CA VAL A 205 3.43 -6.28 8.55
C VAL A 205 4.12 -6.51 7.20
N HIS A 206 5.29 -7.17 7.18
CA HIS A 206 6.01 -7.49 5.96
C HIS A 206 5.16 -8.26 4.95
N ALA A 207 4.39 -9.26 5.41
CA ALA A 207 3.57 -10.09 4.54
C ALA A 207 2.47 -9.29 3.83
N LEU A 208 1.85 -8.31 4.51
CA LEU A 208 0.83 -7.44 3.89
C LEU A 208 1.43 -6.61 2.74
N TRP A 209 2.58 -5.99 2.97
CA TRP A 209 3.27 -5.22 1.93
C TRP A 209 3.77 -6.11 0.78
N ALA A 210 4.23 -7.32 1.08
CA ALA A 210 4.67 -8.30 0.08
C ALA A 210 3.50 -8.74 -0.83
N GLU A 211 2.32 -9.01 -0.27
CA GLU A 211 1.12 -9.34 -1.06
C GLU A 211 0.65 -8.15 -1.90
N PHE A 212 0.69 -6.93 -1.36
CA PHE A 212 0.38 -5.73 -2.13
C PHE A 212 1.34 -5.55 -3.32
N ARG A 213 2.65 -5.67 -3.07
CA ARG A 213 3.67 -5.65 -4.13
C ARG A 213 3.40 -6.72 -5.20
N GLN A 214 3.08 -7.94 -4.78
CA GLN A 214 2.81 -9.04 -5.71
C GLN A 214 1.56 -8.76 -6.56
N MET A 215 0.51 -8.21 -5.97
CA MET A 215 -0.71 -7.83 -6.68
C MET A 215 -0.41 -6.78 -7.75
N LEU A 216 0.36 -5.74 -7.44
CA LEU A 216 0.79 -4.71 -8.41
C LEU A 216 1.58 -5.32 -9.58
N VAL A 217 2.56 -6.20 -9.31
CA VAL A 217 3.38 -6.85 -10.34
C VAL A 217 2.54 -7.76 -11.25
N ARG A 218 1.58 -8.48 -10.69
CA ARG A 218 0.66 -9.34 -11.47
C ARG A 218 -0.29 -8.52 -12.34
N ALA A 219 -0.75 -7.37 -11.86
CA ALA A 219 -1.62 -6.46 -12.62
C ALA A 219 -0.87 -5.74 -13.76
N ALA A 220 0.39 -5.37 -13.53
CA ALA A 220 1.23 -4.63 -14.46
C ALA A 220 2.67 -5.21 -14.48
N PRO A 221 2.93 -6.31 -15.22
CA PRO A 221 4.24 -6.98 -15.25
C PRO A 221 5.41 -6.10 -15.69
N ARG A 222 5.15 -5.01 -16.43
CA ARG A 222 6.18 -4.03 -16.80
C ARG A 222 6.82 -3.34 -15.61
N LEU A 223 6.20 -3.35 -14.43
CA LEU A 223 6.78 -2.83 -13.19
C LEU A 223 8.13 -3.50 -12.84
N THR A 224 8.36 -4.74 -13.27
CA THR A 224 9.62 -5.49 -13.03
C THR A 224 10.57 -5.48 -14.22
N GLY A 225 10.35 -4.63 -15.23
CA GLY A 225 11.21 -4.57 -16.42
C GLY A 225 11.04 -5.74 -17.41
N GLY A 226 9.98 -6.54 -17.28
CA GLY A 226 9.58 -7.60 -18.22
C GLY A 226 10.42 -8.90 -18.20
N LEU A 227 11.71 -8.83 -17.89
CA LEU A 227 12.61 -10.00 -17.90
C LEU A 227 12.52 -10.87 -16.62
N ASN A 228 12.14 -10.30 -15.49
CA ASN A 228 12.11 -11.01 -14.20
C ASN A 228 10.81 -11.76 -13.92
N TYR A 229 9.73 -11.48 -14.67
CA TYR A 229 8.43 -12.12 -14.41
C TYR A 229 8.46 -13.62 -14.66
N LEU A 230 9.11 -14.08 -15.75
CA LEU A 230 9.23 -15.51 -16.05
C LEU A 230 10.08 -16.24 -15.02
N ASN A 231 11.19 -15.62 -14.56
CA ASN A 231 12.03 -16.20 -13.50
C ASN A 231 11.31 -16.29 -12.17
N TYR A 232 10.54 -15.25 -11.77
CA TYR A 232 9.82 -15.26 -10.51
C TYR A 232 8.66 -16.26 -10.50
N TYR A 233 7.95 -16.38 -11.62
CA TYR A 233 6.87 -17.36 -11.80
C TYR A 233 7.40 -18.80 -11.72
N TRP A 234 8.55 -19.08 -12.35
CA TRP A 234 9.20 -20.39 -12.32
C TRP A 234 9.75 -20.72 -10.94
N ILE A 235 10.40 -19.79 -10.25
CA ILE A 235 10.94 -19.98 -8.88
C ILE A 235 9.80 -20.24 -7.89
N SER A 236 8.72 -19.48 -7.95
CA SER A 236 7.52 -19.68 -7.11
C SER A 236 6.85 -21.04 -7.36
N LYS A 237 6.82 -21.50 -8.61
CA LYS A 237 6.24 -22.80 -8.96
C LYS A 237 7.14 -23.96 -8.53
N MET A 238 8.45 -23.83 -8.67
CA MET A 238 9.42 -24.83 -8.22
C MET A 238 9.47 -24.97 -6.69
N SER A 239 9.35 -23.89 -5.94
CA SER A 239 9.24 -23.90 -4.47
C SER A 239 8.01 -24.69 -3.99
N LYS A 240 6.85 -24.49 -4.61
CA LYS A 240 5.61 -25.23 -4.27
C LYS A 240 5.71 -26.73 -4.61
N SER A 241 6.41 -27.09 -5.71
CA SER A 241 6.63 -28.50 -6.08
C SER A 241 7.60 -29.22 -5.13
N ALA A 242 8.63 -28.52 -4.62
CA ALA A 242 9.59 -29.09 -3.67
C ALA A 242 8.95 -29.38 -2.31
N THR A 243 8.00 -28.58 -1.85
CA THR A 243 7.29 -28.80 -0.58
C THR A 243 6.33 -30.00 -0.68
N GLN A 244 5.80 -30.30 -1.87
CA GLN A 244 4.88 -31.40 -2.08
C GLN A 244 5.58 -32.77 -2.21
N ILE A 245 6.87 -32.78 -2.57
CA ILE A 245 7.68 -34.02 -2.66
C ILE A 245 8.28 -34.39 -1.28
N ALA A 246 8.45 -33.44 -0.37
CA ALA A 246 8.98 -33.67 0.98
C ALA A 246 7.92 -34.21 1.97
N SER A 247 6.66 -34.39 1.55
CA SER A 247 5.52 -34.86 2.36
C SER A 247 4.99 -36.24 1.91
N ILE A 248 5.79 -37.00 1.12
CA ILE A 248 5.59 -38.43 0.83
C ILE A 248 6.74 -39.22 1.43
#